data_ff377e7a59c5aae81f02a4027feb5ae6
#
_entry.id   ff377e7a59c5aae81f02a4027feb5ae6
#
_cell.length_a   1.000
_cell.length_b   1.000
_cell.length_c   1.000
_cell.angle_alpha   90.00
_cell.angle_beta   90.00
_cell.angle_gamma   90.00
#
_symmetry.space_group_name_H-M   'P 1'
#
loop_
_entity.id
_entity.type
_entity.pdbx_description
1 polymer ?
#
loop_
_entity_poly.entity_id
_entity_poly.type
_entity_poly.pdbx_seq_one_letter_code
_entity_poly.pdbx_strand_id
1 'polypeptide(L)'
;MRRPDGCAQRIGGENMLVSATEMLQKAKAGHYAVGQFNINNLEWTKAILLTAQECNSPVILGVSEGAGKYMAGYKTVVGMVNGMLEELGITVPVALHLDHGSYEGCMK
;
A
#
# COMPACT_ATOMS: atom_id res chain seq x y z
N MET A 1 10.24 10.77 -0.50
CA MET A 1 10.59 11.18 -0.31
C MET A 1 11.06 11.41 -0.15
N ARG A 2 10.58 11.02 -0.34
CA ARG A 2 11.00 11.49 -0.25
C ARG A 2 11.39 11.51 -0.01
N ARG A 3 11.33 11.09 -0.10
CA ARG A 3 11.78 11.52 0.05
C ARG A 3 12.52 11.17 0.48
N PRO A 4 12.75 10.97 0.62
CA PRO A 4 13.27 11.01 0.77
C PRO A 4 13.68 10.66 1.20
N ASP A 5 13.59 10.42 1.12
CA ASP A 5 13.71 10.43 1.43
C ASP A 5 13.48 10.21 1.60
N GLY A 6 13.38 9.90 1.34
CA GLY A 6 12.85 10.10 1.25
C GLY A 6 12.47 10.10 1.52
N CYS A 7 12.03 10.17 1.63
CA CYS A 7 11.55 10.57 1.73
C CYS A 7 11.35 10.89 2.25
N ALA A 8 10.67 11.07 2.70
CA ALA A 8 10.28 11.62 3.03
C ALA A 8 10.01 12.02 3.61
N GLN A 9 9.49 12.33 3.92
CA GLN A 9 9.07 12.87 4.28
C GLN A 9 8.45 13.19 4.89
N ARG A 10 7.71 13.45 5.22
CA ARG A 10 7.02 13.86 5.68
C ARG A 10 6.48 13.93 6.56
N ILE A 11 5.73 14.00 7.11
CA ILE A 11 5.31 14.14 7.93
C ILE A 11 5.22 13.73 8.53
N GLY A 12 5.30 13.74 9.08
CA GLY A 12 5.28 13.32 9.32
C GLY A 12 5.33 12.67 8.81
N GLY A 13 5.21 12.54 8.85
CA GLY A 13 5.13 11.94 8.33
C GLY A 13 5.38 11.54 7.37
N GLU A 14 6.17 10.92 7.54
CA GLU A 14 6.35 10.47 6.31
C GLU A 14 5.58 9.36 6.05
N ASN A 15 4.81 9.48 5.07
CA ASN A 15 3.87 8.49 4.64
C ASN A 15 4.59 7.49 3.79
N MET A 16 4.46 6.20 4.10
CA MET A 16 5.11 5.14 3.34
C MET A 16 4.24 4.59 2.23
N LEU A 17 3.10 5.23 1.96
CA LEU A 17 2.30 4.89 0.79
C LEU A 17 2.97 5.51 -0.44
N VAL A 18 3.51 4.66 -1.31
CA VAL A 18 4.36 5.09 -2.40
C VAL A 18 3.92 4.46 -3.72
N SER A 19 4.44 5.01 -4.82
CA SER A 19 4.29 4.38 -6.13
C SER A 19 5.11 3.10 -6.16
N ALA A 20 4.65 2.09 -6.89
CA ALA A 20 5.35 0.83 -6.99
C ALA A 20 6.61 0.89 -7.86
N THR A 21 6.84 2.01 -8.55
CA THR A 21 7.92 2.11 -9.52
C THR A 21 9.29 1.79 -8.93
N GLU A 22 9.67 2.54 -7.89
CA GLU A 22 10.98 2.33 -7.29
C GLU A 22 11.08 0.98 -6.59
N MET A 23 9.99 0.58 -5.95
CA MET A 23 9.90 -0.71 -5.27
C MET A 23 10.18 -1.86 -6.23
N LEU A 24 9.57 -1.82 -7.42
CA LEU A 24 9.73 -2.87 -8.42
C LEU A 24 11.10 -2.81 -9.09
N GLN A 25 11.65 -1.61 -9.28
CA GLN A 25 13.00 -1.48 -9.83
C GLN A 25 14.03 -2.12 -8.91
N LYS A 26 13.89 -1.89 -7.62
CA LYS A 26 14.79 -2.49 -6.63
C LYS A 26 14.64 -4.00 -6.60
N ALA A 27 13.40 -4.47 -6.72
CA ALA A 27 13.14 -5.91 -6.73
C ALA A 27 13.79 -6.58 -7.93
N LYS A 28 13.70 -5.95 -9.10
CA LYS A 28 14.31 -6.47 -10.32
C LYS A 28 15.82 -6.52 -10.18
N ALA A 29 16.42 -5.45 -9.69
CA ALA A 29 17.87 -5.37 -9.51
C ALA A 29 18.36 -6.38 -8.48
N GLY A 30 17.59 -6.62 -7.44
CA GLY A 30 17.97 -7.54 -6.35
C GLY A 30 17.52 -8.97 -6.58
N HIS A 31 16.83 -9.24 -7.70
CA HIS A 31 16.36 -10.59 -8.04
C HIS A 31 15.41 -11.16 -6.99
N TYR A 32 14.45 -10.35 -6.53
CA TYR A 32 13.42 -10.85 -5.62
C TYR A 32 12.06 -10.33 -6.08
N ALA A 33 11.00 -10.94 -5.56
CA ALA A 33 9.65 -10.57 -5.90
C ALA A 33 9.02 -9.74 -4.78
N VAL A 34 8.10 -8.86 -5.16
CA VAL A 34 7.29 -8.12 -4.19
C VAL A 34 5.90 -8.74 -4.21
N GLY A 35 5.42 -9.15 -3.04
CA GLY A 35 4.09 -9.75 -2.95
C GLY A 35 2.99 -8.73 -3.05
N GLN A 36 1.91 -9.13 -3.71
CA GLN A 36 0.69 -8.34 -3.73
C GLN A 36 -0.37 -9.15 -2.99
N PHE A 37 -1.03 -8.53 -2.03
CA PHE A 37 -2.03 -9.21 -1.21
C PHE A 37 -3.33 -8.45 -1.26
N ASN A 38 -4.43 -9.19 -1.43
CA ASN A 38 -5.76 -8.57 -1.49
C ASN A 38 -6.19 -8.09 -0.13
N ILE A 39 -6.78 -6.91 -0.08
CA ILE A 39 -7.37 -6.40 1.15
C ILE A 39 -8.87 -6.27 0.94
N ASN A 40 -9.65 -6.76 1.88
CA ASN A 40 -11.11 -6.72 1.82
C ASN A 40 -11.72 -6.03 3.02
N ASN A 41 -10.96 -5.87 4.09
CA ASN A 41 -11.45 -5.21 5.29
C ASN A 41 -10.28 -4.74 6.15
N LEU A 42 -10.60 -4.15 7.29
CA LEU A 42 -9.60 -3.59 8.19
C LEU A 42 -8.70 -4.68 8.77
N GLU A 43 -9.29 -5.81 9.13
CA GLU A 43 -8.55 -6.89 9.78
C GLU A 43 -7.49 -7.50 8.86
N TRP A 44 -7.86 -7.74 7.61
CA TRP A 44 -6.91 -8.27 6.63
C TRP A 44 -5.77 -7.28 6.37
N THR A 45 -6.14 -6.01 6.23
CA THR A 45 -5.15 -4.96 5.98
C THR A 45 -4.16 -4.86 7.13
N LYS A 46 -4.67 -4.88 8.36
CA LYS A 46 -3.84 -4.80 9.54
C LYS A 46 -2.86 -5.98 9.61
N ALA A 47 -3.36 -7.19 9.36
CA ALA A 47 -2.53 -8.38 9.41
C ALA A 47 -1.40 -8.31 8.38
N ILE A 48 -1.71 -7.89 7.16
CA ILE A 48 -0.74 -7.80 6.09
C ILE A 48 0.33 -6.76 6.43
N LEU A 49 -0.07 -5.58 6.90
CA LEU A 49 0.88 -4.52 7.20
C LEU A 49 1.78 -4.87 8.37
N LEU A 50 1.24 -5.46 9.42
CA LEU A 50 2.06 -5.87 10.56
C LEU A 50 3.07 -6.93 10.17
N THR A 51 2.65 -7.89 9.34
CA THR A 51 3.55 -8.95 8.89
C THR A 51 4.63 -8.38 7.97
N ALA A 52 4.26 -7.48 7.07
CA ALA A 52 5.24 -6.86 6.17
C ALA A 52 6.29 -6.09 6.96
N GLN A 53 5.84 -5.37 7.99
CA GLN A 53 6.77 -4.61 8.82
C GLN A 53 7.69 -5.55 9.60
N GLU A 54 7.14 -6.63 10.14
CA GLU A 54 7.93 -7.59 10.89
C GLU A 54 8.98 -8.26 10.00
N CYS A 55 8.62 -8.55 8.75
CA CYS A 55 9.53 -9.16 7.79
C CYS A 55 10.42 -8.15 7.09
N ASN A 56 10.24 -6.87 7.37
CA ASN A 56 10.97 -5.78 6.72
C ASN A 56 10.88 -5.87 5.19
N SER A 57 9.67 -6.16 4.70
CA SER A 57 9.43 -6.40 3.28
C SER A 57 8.47 -5.37 2.70
N PRO A 58 8.79 -4.79 1.53
CA PRO A 58 7.81 -3.96 0.84
C PRO A 58 6.63 -4.81 0.38
N VAL A 59 5.48 -4.18 0.21
CA VAL A 59 4.27 -4.93 -0.09
C VAL A 59 3.35 -4.08 -0.97
N ILE A 60 2.56 -4.75 -1.82
CA ILE A 60 1.54 -4.11 -2.62
C ILE A 60 0.19 -4.60 -2.10
N LEU A 61 -0.70 -3.67 -1.78
CA LEU A 61 -2.05 -3.99 -1.33
C LEU A 61 -2.98 -3.90 -2.54
N GLY A 62 -3.61 -5.01 -2.88
CA GLY A 62 -4.50 -5.08 -4.03
C GLY A 62 -5.95 -4.91 -3.61
N VAL A 63 -6.66 -4.02 -4.30
CA VAL A 63 -8.07 -3.75 -4.03
C VAL A 63 -8.84 -3.93 -5.33
N SER A 64 -9.79 -4.88 -5.36
CA SER A 64 -10.67 -5.02 -6.49
C SER A 64 -11.79 -3.99 -6.39
N GLU A 65 -12.52 -3.77 -7.49
CA GLU A 65 -13.67 -2.86 -7.46
C GLU A 65 -14.71 -3.33 -6.44
N GLY A 66 -14.93 -4.64 -6.38
CA GLY A 66 -15.89 -5.19 -5.42
C GLY A 66 -15.46 -4.97 -3.98
N ALA A 67 -14.18 -5.18 -3.69
CA ALA A 67 -13.66 -4.93 -2.36
C ALA A 67 -13.74 -3.46 -2.00
N GLY A 68 -13.45 -2.58 -2.97
CA GLY A 68 -13.58 -1.16 -2.74
C GLY A 68 -14.99 -0.74 -2.41
N LYS A 69 -15.98 -1.30 -3.12
CA LYS A 69 -17.38 -1.06 -2.81
C LYS A 69 -17.75 -1.56 -1.42
N TYR A 70 -17.29 -2.76 -1.10
CA TYR A 70 -17.56 -3.36 0.21
C TYR A 70 -17.03 -2.47 1.33
N MET A 71 -15.88 -1.86 1.12
CA MET A 71 -15.24 -1.00 2.12
C MET A 71 -15.71 0.46 2.03
N ALA A 72 -16.81 0.71 1.32
CA ALA A 72 -17.46 2.02 1.22
C ALA A 72 -16.78 3.01 0.26
N GLY A 73 -15.89 2.52 -0.59
CA GLY A 73 -15.33 3.36 -1.66
C GLY A 73 -13.83 3.53 -1.57
N TYR A 74 -13.25 4.04 -2.64
CA TYR A 74 -11.80 4.15 -2.75
C TYR A 74 -11.21 5.13 -1.74
N LYS A 75 -11.89 6.23 -1.48
CA LYS A 75 -11.39 7.19 -0.49
C LYS A 75 -11.34 6.58 0.90
N THR A 76 -12.32 5.76 1.23
CA THR A 76 -12.34 5.06 2.52
C THR A 76 -11.16 4.11 2.62
N VAL A 77 -10.86 3.38 1.53
CA VAL A 77 -9.73 2.46 1.52
C VAL A 77 -8.43 3.22 1.72
N VAL A 78 -8.24 4.32 0.99
CA VAL A 78 -7.02 5.11 1.11
C VAL A 78 -6.89 5.67 2.53
N GLY A 79 -7.98 6.19 3.09
CA GLY A 79 -7.97 6.70 4.45
C GLY A 79 -7.62 5.65 5.48
N MET A 80 -8.20 4.45 5.32
CA MET A 80 -7.91 3.33 6.22
C MET A 80 -6.43 2.95 6.16
N VAL A 81 -5.90 2.81 4.95
CA VAL A 81 -4.51 2.41 4.77
C VAL A 81 -3.58 3.49 5.34
N ASN A 82 -3.82 4.75 5.00
CA ASN A 82 -2.98 5.84 5.52
C ASN A 82 -3.03 5.91 7.05
N GLY A 83 -4.21 5.74 7.63
CA GLY A 83 -4.35 5.73 9.07
C GLY A 83 -3.56 4.61 9.72
N MET A 84 -3.63 3.42 9.14
CA MET A 84 -2.88 2.28 9.66
C MET A 84 -1.38 2.45 9.54
N LEU A 85 -0.91 2.99 8.39
CA LEU A 85 0.52 3.22 8.22
C LEU A 85 1.06 4.11 9.33
N GLU A 86 0.28 5.12 9.70
CA GLU A 86 0.69 6.06 10.72
C GLU A 86 0.59 5.46 12.11
N GLU A 87 -0.57 4.89 12.44
CA GLU A 87 -0.82 4.39 13.80
C GLU A 87 0.03 3.17 14.13
N LEU A 88 0.28 2.29 13.15
CA LEU A 88 1.07 1.09 13.38
C LEU A 88 2.57 1.32 13.21
N GLY A 89 2.97 2.52 12.81
CA GLY A 89 4.37 2.85 12.62
C GLY A 89 5.03 2.06 11.51
N ILE A 90 4.32 1.89 10.41
CA ILE A 90 4.83 1.13 9.27
C ILE A 90 5.89 1.93 8.54
N THR A 91 7.08 1.38 8.41
CA THR A 91 8.19 2.04 7.73
C THR A 91 8.57 1.40 6.41
N VAL A 92 8.10 0.17 6.16
CA VAL A 92 8.36 -0.45 4.86
C VAL A 92 7.52 0.20 3.77
N PRO A 93 8.03 0.24 2.52
CA PRO A 93 7.26 0.82 1.42
C PRO A 93 5.98 0.02 1.16
N VAL A 94 4.87 0.72 0.98
CA VAL A 94 3.58 0.11 0.71
C VAL A 94 2.98 0.79 -0.50
N ALA A 95 2.55 0.01 -1.49
CA ALA A 95 1.86 0.53 -2.66
C ALA A 95 0.42 0.03 -2.66
N LEU A 96 -0.49 0.88 -3.10
CA LEU A 96 -1.90 0.55 -3.19
C LEU A 96 -2.27 0.42 -4.66
N HIS A 97 -2.91 -0.68 -5.02
CA HIS A 97 -3.16 -1.03 -6.42
C HIS A 97 -4.62 -1.38 -6.64
N LEU A 98 -5.24 -0.80 -7.67
CA LEU A 98 -6.57 -1.21 -8.10
C LEU A 98 -6.42 -2.44 -8.97
N ASP A 99 -6.88 -3.58 -8.48
CA ASP A 99 -6.73 -4.85 -9.16
C ASP A 99 -8.00 -5.18 -9.93
N HIS A 100 -7.85 -5.66 -11.17
CA HIS A 100 -8.98 -5.99 -12.02
C HIS A 100 -9.93 -4.83 -12.22
N GLY A 101 -9.37 -3.61 -12.35
CA GLY A 101 -10.21 -2.44 -12.52
C GLY A 101 -10.77 -2.34 -13.94
N SER A 102 -12.07 -2.05 -14.04
CA SER A 102 -12.68 -1.76 -15.32
C SER A 102 -12.27 -0.35 -15.76
N TYR A 103 -12.54 -0.04 -17.02
CA TYR A 103 -12.26 1.32 -17.49
C TYR A 103 -13.00 2.36 -16.64
N GLU A 104 -14.28 2.10 -16.37
CA GLU A 104 -15.08 3.02 -15.55
C GLU A 104 -14.57 3.09 -14.13
N GLY A 105 -14.18 1.95 -13.56
CA GLY A 105 -13.65 1.91 -12.19
C GLY A 105 -12.36 2.70 -12.05
N CYS A 106 -11.52 2.66 -13.08
CA CYS A 106 -10.26 3.38 -13.05
C CYS A 106 -10.44 4.89 -13.15
N MET A 107 -11.60 5.34 -13.65
CA MET A 107 -11.87 6.77 -13.79
C MET A 107 -12.42 7.39 -12.52
N LYS A 108 -12.68 6.63 -11.50
CA LYS A 108 -13.12 7.13 -10.21
C LYS A 108 -11.92 7.47 -9.35
#